data_079af4dfff25cf42e5fc8baad7030fb2
#
_entry.id   079af4dfff25cf42e5fc8baad7030fb2
#
_cell.length_a   1.000
_cell.length_b   1.000
_cell.length_c   1.000
_cell.angle_alpha   90.00
_cell.angle_beta   90.00
_cell.angle_gamma   90.00
#
_symmetry.space_group_name_H-M   'P 1'
#
loop_
_entity.id
_entity.type
_entity.pdbx_description
1 polymer ?
#
loop_
_entity_poly.entity_id
_entity_poly.type
_entity_poly.pdbx_seq_one_letter_code
_entity_poly.pdbx_strand_id
1 'polypeptide(L)'
;MKKSMFTALLAVLAVSAFGADYATVEVDHVRDTVTKQSYAAEYVRFGAEVAGLQLGLQDRTGDYRDGTGLFHSTEATVGKTVFGITPYVGLGFDDGKNGVAGNAYQYGLVGINGGLKAGPGYAFGGVKTRANEAHSTNPKQTVAYGTYSIPVVKKVSFDLNLSKSYQDIHENSYGLGFTANF
;
A
#
# COMPACT_ATOMS: atom_id res chain seq x y z
N MET A 1 -7.64 -16.04 8.93
CA MET A 1 -8.46 -14.83 8.84
C MET A 1 -8.77 -14.15 10.18
N LYS A 2 -9.18 -14.83 11.26
CA LYS A 2 -9.56 -14.14 12.54
C LYS A 2 -8.38 -13.49 13.28
N LYS A 3 -7.15 -13.95 13.12
CA LYS A 3 -5.96 -13.41 13.82
C LYS A 3 -5.44 -12.10 13.17
N SER A 4 -5.47 -11.99 11.84
CA SER A 4 -4.97 -10.82 11.10
C SER A 4 -5.84 -9.57 11.32
N MET A 5 -7.17 -9.69 11.30
CA MET A 5 -8.06 -8.55 11.58
C MET A 5 -7.88 -7.97 13.00
N PHE A 6 -7.58 -8.83 14.00
CA PHE A 6 -7.38 -8.37 15.37
C PHE A 6 -6.03 -7.64 15.54
N THR A 7 -5.00 -8.10 14.84
CA THR A 7 -3.68 -7.44 14.80
C THR A 7 -3.76 -6.09 14.08
N ALA A 8 -4.49 -6.01 12.97
CA ALA A 8 -4.72 -4.76 12.26
C ALA A 8 -5.50 -3.74 13.11
N LEU A 9 -6.52 -4.17 13.84
CA LEU A 9 -7.29 -3.29 14.73
C LEU A 9 -6.46 -2.77 15.90
N LEU A 10 -5.60 -3.60 16.49
CA LEU A 10 -4.65 -3.20 17.54
C LEU A 10 -3.59 -2.24 17.01
N ALA A 11 -3.11 -2.44 15.77
CA ALA A 11 -2.18 -1.53 15.12
C ALA A 11 -2.82 -0.14 14.90
N VAL A 12 -4.06 -0.08 14.45
CA VAL A 12 -4.82 1.19 14.27
C VAL A 12 -4.96 1.94 15.60
N LEU A 13 -5.24 1.25 16.70
CA LEU A 13 -5.35 1.86 18.03
C LEU A 13 -4.01 2.35 18.59
N ALA A 14 -2.92 1.63 18.31
CA ALA A 14 -1.58 2.03 18.75
C ALA A 14 -1.08 3.29 18.01
N VAL A 15 -1.43 3.45 16.75
CA VAL A 15 -0.92 4.53 15.89
C VAL A 15 -1.53 5.89 16.21
N SER A 16 -2.76 5.95 16.70
CA SER A 16 -3.34 7.20 17.22
C SER A 16 -2.50 7.82 18.36
N ALA A 17 -1.77 6.97 19.10
CA ALA A 17 -0.83 7.40 20.14
C ALA A 17 0.48 7.98 19.59
N PHE A 18 0.81 7.74 18.32
CA PHE A 18 2.05 8.21 17.67
C PHE A 18 1.85 9.41 16.72
N GLY A 19 0.66 10.04 16.74
CA GLY A 19 0.39 11.25 15.94
C GLY A 19 0.15 10.98 14.46
N ALA A 20 -0.33 9.80 14.09
CA ALA A 20 -0.82 9.57 12.74
C ALA A 20 -2.12 10.31 12.48
N ASP A 21 -2.26 10.89 11.28
CA ASP A 21 -3.47 11.58 10.85
C ASP A 21 -4.52 10.60 10.34
N TYR A 22 -4.08 9.46 9.80
CA TYR A 22 -4.97 8.39 9.35
C TYR A 22 -4.34 7.00 9.46
N ALA A 23 -5.21 6.00 9.50
CA ALA A 23 -4.86 4.58 9.35
C ALA A 23 -5.86 3.90 8.42
N THR A 24 -5.36 3.07 7.50
CA THR A 24 -6.15 2.28 6.56
C THR A 24 -5.88 0.81 6.74
N VAL A 25 -6.94 0.00 6.71
CA VAL A 25 -6.87 -1.46 6.60
C VAL A 25 -7.60 -1.86 5.32
N GLU A 26 -6.98 -2.66 4.48
CA GLU A 26 -7.49 -3.04 3.17
C GLU A 26 -7.20 -4.50 2.87
N VAL A 27 -8.11 -5.14 2.16
CA VAL A 27 -7.94 -6.49 1.61
C VAL A 27 -8.15 -6.43 0.11
N ASP A 28 -7.14 -6.85 -0.63
CA ASP A 28 -7.13 -6.90 -2.08
C ASP A 28 -7.22 -8.33 -2.60
N HIS A 29 -7.97 -8.51 -3.66
CA HIS A 29 -7.81 -9.63 -4.56
C HIS A 29 -6.80 -9.25 -5.65
N VAL A 30 -5.67 -9.93 -5.68
CA VAL A 30 -4.59 -9.70 -6.63
C VAL A 30 -4.54 -10.83 -7.64
N ARG A 31 -4.38 -10.51 -8.92
CA ARG A 31 -4.23 -11.46 -10.00
C ARG A 31 -2.98 -11.13 -10.82
N ASP A 32 -2.05 -12.07 -10.88
CA ASP A 32 -0.95 -12.02 -11.84
C ASP A 32 -1.50 -12.25 -13.25
N THR A 33 -1.23 -11.32 -14.15
CA THR A 33 -1.77 -11.36 -15.51
C THR A 33 -0.98 -12.26 -16.45
N VAL A 34 0.20 -12.69 -16.08
CA VAL A 34 1.06 -13.64 -16.83
C VAL A 34 0.79 -15.07 -16.39
N THR A 35 1.00 -15.36 -15.12
CA THR A 35 0.83 -16.72 -14.58
C THR A 35 -0.62 -17.11 -14.34
N LYS A 36 -1.54 -16.13 -14.33
CA LYS A 36 -2.98 -16.27 -14.01
C LYS A 36 -3.26 -16.70 -12.57
N GLN A 37 -2.26 -16.77 -11.74
CA GLN A 37 -2.42 -17.04 -10.31
C GLN A 37 -3.10 -15.86 -9.62
N SER A 38 -3.86 -16.16 -8.58
CA SER A 38 -4.53 -15.16 -7.75
C SER A 38 -4.24 -15.41 -6.28
N TYR A 39 -4.18 -14.33 -5.52
CA TYR A 39 -3.98 -14.38 -4.08
C TYR A 39 -4.70 -13.22 -3.40
N ALA A 40 -4.87 -13.30 -2.09
CA ALA A 40 -5.33 -12.20 -1.26
C ALA A 40 -4.12 -11.46 -0.69
N ALA A 41 -4.16 -10.13 -0.72
CA ALA A 41 -3.20 -9.30 -0.04
C ALA A 41 -3.90 -8.42 1.00
N GLU A 42 -3.31 -8.31 2.17
CA GLU A 42 -3.77 -7.43 3.24
C GLU A 42 -2.81 -6.25 3.34
N TYR A 43 -3.36 -5.04 3.47
CA TYR A 43 -2.57 -3.83 3.64
C TYR A 43 -2.95 -3.14 4.93
N VAL A 44 -1.94 -2.63 5.62
CA VAL A 44 -2.10 -1.67 6.70
C VAL A 44 -1.28 -0.44 6.33
N ARG A 45 -1.93 0.72 6.30
CA ARG A 45 -1.28 1.98 5.93
C ARG A 45 -1.48 3.00 7.02
N PHE A 46 -0.46 3.82 7.22
CA PHE A 46 -0.47 4.95 8.14
C PHE A 46 0.07 6.17 7.43
N GLY A 47 -0.44 7.33 7.78
CA GLY A 47 0.11 8.58 7.32
C GLY A 47 0.02 9.66 8.37
N ALA A 48 1.00 10.57 8.33
CA ALA A 48 1.05 11.74 9.18
C ALA A 48 1.61 12.94 8.41
N GLU A 49 1.14 14.13 8.76
CA GLU A 49 1.78 15.35 8.31
C GLU A 49 2.64 15.94 9.43
N VAL A 50 3.93 16.08 9.17
CA VAL A 50 4.90 16.63 10.12
C VAL A 50 5.69 17.74 9.44
N ALA A 51 5.59 18.97 9.97
CA ALA A 51 6.28 20.14 9.43
C ALA A 51 6.06 20.38 7.93
N GLY A 52 4.86 20.10 7.43
CA GLY A 52 4.49 20.25 6.01
C GLY A 52 5.01 19.14 5.10
N LEU A 53 5.55 18.07 5.68
CA LEU A 53 5.92 16.84 4.98
C LEU A 53 4.89 15.75 5.25
N GLN A 54 4.50 15.03 4.19
CA GLN A 54 3.67 13.84 4.28
C GLN A 54 4.56 12.63 4.52
N LEU A 55 4.35 11.96 5.64
CA LEU A 55 5.01 10.70 5.99
C LEU A 55 4.03 9.56 5.76
N GLY A 56 4.47 8.48 5.16
CA GLY A 56 3.66 7.29 4.93
C GLY A 56 4.40 6.03 5.35
N LEU A 57 3.68 5.10 5.92
CA LEU A 57 4.12 3.73 6.19
C LEU A 57 3.07 2.78 5.64
N GLN A 58 3.50 1.80 4.88
CA GLN A 58 2.65 0.73 4.38
C GLN A 58 3.25 -0.61 4.71
N ASP A 59 2.43 -1.49 5.25
CA ASP A 59 2.73 -2.90 5.39
C ASP A 59 1.81 -3.71 4.49
N ARG A 60 2.36 -4.72 3.80
CA ARG A 60 1.62 -5.59 2.89
C ARG A 60 1.99 -7.03 3.16
N THR A 61 0.99 -7.85 3.38
CA THR A 61 1.13 -9.30 3.50
C THR A 61 0.25 -9.97 2.47
N GLY A 62 0.73 -11.00 1.79
CA GLY A 62 -0.06 -11.76 0.83
C GLY A 62 0.19 -13.25 0.95
N ASP A 63 -0.84 -14.03 0.63
CA ASP A 63 -0.80 -15.48 0.64
C ASP A 63 -1.11 -16.01 -0.76
N TYR A 64 -0.13 -16.68 -1.35
CA TYR A 64 -0.34 -17.38 -2.62
C TYR A 64 -1.23 -18.61 -2.41
N ARG A 65 -2.40 -18.61 -3.05
CA ARG A 65 -3.41 -19.67 -2.92
C ARG A 65 -2.93 -21.06 -3.38
N ASP A 66 -1.87 -21.12 -4.13
CA ASP A 66 -1.24 -22.37 -4.55
C ASP A 66 -0.39 -23.03 -3.45
N GLY A 67 -0.40 -22.47 -2.23
CA GLY A 67 0.40 -22.94 -1.11
C GLY A 67 1.90 -22.69 -1.26
N THR A 68 2.31 -21.89 -2.27
CA THR A 68 3.72 -21.62 -2.52
C THR A 68 4.32 -20.59 -1.57
N GLY A 69 3.51 -20.01 -0.70
CA GLY A 69 3.95 -19.26 0.47
C GLY A 69 3.40 -17.87 0.65
N LEU A 70 3.80 -17.27 1.75
CA LEU A 70 3.52 -15.90 2.13
C LEU A 70 4.62 -14.98 1.61
N PHE A 71 4.27 -13.74 1.32
CA PHE A 71 5.24 -12.65 1.19
C PHE A 71 4.84 -11.51 2.12
N HIS A 72 5.81 -10.73 2.52
CA HIS A 72 5.63 -9.55 3.35
C HIS A 72 6.50 -8.42 2.82
N SER A 73 5.93 -7.24 2.70
CA SER A 73 6.69 -6.06 2.28
C SER A 73 6.27 -4.83 3.07
N THR A 74 7.27 -4.03 3.44
CA THR A 74 7.07 -2.77 4.15
C THR A 74 7.66 -1.62 3.34
N GLU A 75 6.94 -0.51 3.24
CA GLU A 75 7.38 0.71 2.57
C GLU A 75 7.24 1.91 3.50
N ALA A 76 8.29 2.72 3.58
CA ALA A 76 8.28 4.02 4.26
C ALA A 76 8.52 5.13 3.23
N THR A 77 7.72 6.19 3.28
CA THR A 77 7.74 7.27 2.30
C THR A 77 7.76 8.64 2.96
N VAL A 78 8.35 9.61 2.27
CA VAL A 78 8.29 11.03 2.59
C VAL A 78 8.00 11.83 1.33
N GLY A 79 7.07 12.76 1.41
CA GLY A 79 6.67 13.62 0.29
C GLY A 79 6.30 15.02 0.75
N LYS A 80 6.02 15.89 -0.21
CA LYS A 80 5.51 17.23 0.07
C LYS A 80 4.41 17.57 -0.91
N THR A 81 3.25 17.96 -0.39
CA THR A 81 2.14 18.37 -1.23
C THR A 81 2.37 19.78 -1.77
N VAL A 82 2.28 19.90 -3.10
CA VAL A 82 2.38 21.17 -3.82
C VAL A 82 1.23 21.21 -4.83
N PHE A 83 0.35 22.20 -4.73
CA PHE A 83 -0.83 22.35 -5.60
C PHE A 83 -1.73 21.10 -5.71
N GLY A 84 -1.91 20.39 -4.59
CA GLY A 84 -2.76 19.19 -4.54
C GLY A 84 -2.12 17.91 -5.07
N ILE A 85 -0.85 17.96 -5.44
CA ILE A 85 -0.05 16.83 -5.90
C ILE A 85 1.09 16.62 -4.92
N THR A 86 1.36 15.35 -4.59
CA THR A 86 2.41 14.96 -3.64
C THR A 86 3.44 14.08 -4.34
N PRO A 87 4.53 14.66 -4.87
CA PRO A 87 5.72 13.87 -5.18
C PRO A 87 6.31 13.32 -3.88
N TYR A 88 6.78 12.07 -3.92
CA TYR A 88 7.37 11.41 -2.77
C TYR A 88 8.50 10.46 -3.16
N VAL A 89 9.36 10.20 -2.21
CA VAL A 89 10.40 9.18 -2.28
C VAL A 89 10.29 8.27 -1.07
N GLY A 90 10.91 7.10 -1.13
CA GLY A 90 10.88 6.19 0.00
C GLY A 90 11.82 5.01 -0.16
N LEU A 91 11.76 4.15 0.84
CA LEU A 91 12.48 2.90 0.91
C LEU A 91 11.47 1.77 1.18
N GLY A 92 11.74 0.62 0.62
CA GLY A 92 10.97 -0.58 0.86
C GLY A 92 11.86 -1.77 1.14
N PHE A 93 11.27 -2.72 1.83
CA PHE A 93 11.82 -4.03 2.10
C PHE A 93 10.79 -5.07 1.71
N ASP A 94 11.23 -6.11 1.00
CA ASP A 94 10.41 -7.26 0.65
C ASP A 94 11.15 -8.50 1.15
N ASP A 95 10.50 -9.34 1.95
CA ASP A 95 11.11 -10.54 2.53
C ASP A 95 11.17 -11.70 1.53
N GLY A 96 10.66 -11.46 0.32
CA GLY A 96 10.57 -12.47 -0.71
C GLY A 96 9.55 -13.55 -0.39
N LYS A 97 9.53 -14.56 -1.24
CA LYS A 97 8.61 -15.67 -1.11
C LYS A 97 8.98 -16.53 0.13
N ASN A 98 8.03 -16.71 1.04
CA ASN A 98 8.17 -17.52 2.28
C ASN A 98 9.20 -16.99 3.28
N GLY A 99 9.56 -15.72 3.23
CA GLY A 99 10.60 -15.19 4.13
C GLY A 99 11.96 -15.90 3.98
N VAL A 100 12.20 -16.53 2.82
CA VAL A 100 13.49 -17.17 2.56
C VAL A 100 14.55 -16.08 2.38
N ALA A 101 15.50 -16.01 3.29
CA ALA A 101 16.50 -14.97 3.38
C ALA A 101 17.27 -14.68 2.07
N GLY A 102 17.38 -15.65 1.18
CA GLY A 102 18.00 -15.49 -0.13
C GLY A 102 17.15 -14.72 -1.15
N ASN A 103 15.88 -14.49 -0.86
CA ASN A 103 14.94 -13.80 -1.74
C ASN A 103 14.55 -12.41 -1.20
N ALA A 104 14.96 -12.08 0.01
CA ALA A 104 14.70 -10.77 0.60
C ALA A 104 15.53 -9.67 -0.09
N TYR A 105 14.91 -8.52 -0.34
CA TYR A 105 15.59 -7.39 -0.97
C TYR A 105 15.07 -6.03 -0.48
N GLN A 106 15.95 -5.03 -0.57
CA GLN A 106 15.60 -3.64 -0.33
C GLN A 106 15.49 -2.91 -1.66
N TYR A 107 14.63 -1.89 -1.72
CA TYR A 107 14.46 -1.07 -2.91
C TYR A 107 14.17 0.39 -2.54
N GLY A 108 14.64 1.30 -3.41
CA GLY A 108 14.16 2.68 -3.41
C GLY A 108 12.83 2.78 -4.14
N LEU A 109 12.02 3.74 -3.77
CA LEU A 109 10.80 4.06 -4.49
C LEU A 109 10.66 5.56 -4.72
N VAL A 110 10.05 5.89 -5.84
CA VAL A 110 9.68 7.25 -6.19
C VAL A 110 8.26 7.22 -6.74
N GLY A 111 7.48 8.22 -6.41
CA GLY A 111 6.11 8.30 -6.88
C GLY A 111 5.53 9.69 -6.82
N ILE A 112 4.32 9.75 -7.31
CA ILE A 112 3.49 10.95 -7.28
C ILE A 112 2.05 10.52 -7.03
N ASN A 113 1.36 11.24 -6.19
CA ASN A 113 -0.06 11.03 -5.95
C ASN A 113 -0.81 12.35 -5.80
N GLY A 114 -2.12 12.27 -5.80
CA GLY A 114 -3.00 13.39 -5.59
C GLY A 114 -4.43 12.93 -5.54
N GLY A 115 -5.33 13.84 -5.15
CA GLY A 115 -6.73 13.51 -5.06
C GLY A 115 -7.62 14.74 -5.12
N LEU A 116 -8.90 14.48 -5.34
CA LEU A 116 -9.92 15.50 -5.45
C LEU A 116 -11.26 15.00 -4.91
N LYS A 117 -12.09 15.92 -4.50
CA LYS A 117 -13.47 15.61 -4.14
C LYS A 117 -14.25 15.17 -5.38
N ALA A 118 -14.92 14.03 -5.31
CA ALA A 118 -15.69 13.45 -6.40
C ALA A 118 -17.04 12.95 -5.87
N GLY A 119 -18.11 13.67 -6.19
CA GLY A 119 -19.45 13.35 -5.69
C GLY A 119 -19.52 13.35 -4.15
N PRO A 120 -20.09 12.26 -3.53
CA PRO A 120 -20.18 12.14 -2.08
C PRO A 120 -18.84 11.77 -1.41
N GLY A 121 -17.82 11.37 -2.17
CA GLY A 121 -16.55 10.87 -1.70
C GLY A 121 -15.35 11.68 -2.16
N TYR A 122 -14.21 11.03 -2.07
CA TYR A 122 -12.91 11.56 -2.45
C TYR A 122 -12.18 10.55 -3.32
N ALA A 123 -11.77 10.96 -4.51
CA ALA A 123 -10.96 10.15 -5.42
C ALA A 123 -9.48 10.51 -5.22
N PHE A 124 -8.67 9.50 -5.02
CA PHE A 124 -7.23 9.60 -4.82
C PHE A 124 -6.52 8.63 -5.75
N GLY A 125 -5.36 8.99 -6.27
CA GLY A 125 -4.61 8.08 -7.12
C GLY A 125 -3.20 8.54 -7.36
N GLY A 126 -2.40 7.65 -7.93
CA GLY A 126 -1.01 7.93 -8.19
C GLY A 126 -0.30 6.86 -8.98
N VAL A 127 0.98 7.11 -9.18
CA VAL A 127 1.93 6.16 -9.78
C VAL A 127 3.16 6.11 -8.90
N LYS A 128 3.67 4.91 -8.65
CA LYS A 128 4.96 4.70 -7.99
C LYS A 128 5.81 3.72 -8.78
N THR A 129 7.11 3.93 -8.77
CA THR A 129 8.10 3.03 -9.34
C THR A 129 9.06 2.58 -8.24
N ARG A 130 9.28 1.28 -8.16
CA ARG A 130 10.33 0.67 -7.35
C ARG A 130 11.58 0.57 -8.20
N ALA A 131 12.66 1.20 -7.76
CA ALA A 131 13.96 1.12 -8.35
C ALA A 131 14.87 0.29 -7.42
N ASN A 132 15.52 -0.70 -7.98
CA ASN A 132 16.46 -1.51 -7.23
C ASN A 132 17.83 -1.43 -7.89
N GLU A 133 18.73 -0.70 -7.25
CA GLU A 133 20.08 -0.50 -7.77
C GLU A 133 21.10 -1.52 -7.23
N ALA A 134 20.79 -2.18 -6.12
CA ALA A 134 21.76 -3.05 -5.45
C ALA A 134 22.02 -4.39 -6.17
N HIS A 135 21.00 -4.93 -6.86
CA HIS A 135 21.13 -6.17 -7.61
C HIS A 135 20.27 -6.11 -8.88
N SER A 136 20.88 -6.25 -10.04
CA SER A 136 20.22 -6.20 -11.35
C SER A 136 19.15 -7.28 -11.58
N THR A 137 19.09 -8.28 -10.70
CA THR A 137 18.12 -9.38 -10.75
C THR A 137 16.84 -9.14 -9.98
N ASN A 138 16.76 -8.06 -9.17
CA ASN A 138 15.56 -7.78 -8.41
C ASN A 138 14.46 -7.18 -9.32
N PRO A 139 13.19 -7.57 -9.12
CA PRO A 139 12.12 -7.17 -10.01
C PRO A 139 11.89 -5.65 -9.95
N LYS A 140 11.80 -5.03 -11.12
CA LYS A 140 11.35 -3.65 -11.27
C LYS A 140 9.83 -3.64 -11.33
N GLN A 141 9.22 -2.66 -10.70
CA GLN A 141 7.77 -2.54 -10.68
C GLN A 141 7.34 -1.08 -10.75
N THR A 142 6.46 -0.78 -11.68
CA THR A 142 5.68 0.47 -11.69
C THR A 142 4.23 0.13 -11.38
N VAL A 143 3.65 0.80 -10.41
CA VAL A 143 2.26 0.60 -9.97
C VAL A 143 1.48 1.88 -10.19
N ALA A 144 0.44 1.81 -11.01
CA ALA A 144 -0.62 2.81 -11.03
C ALA A 144 -1.75 2.36 -10.09
N TYR A 145 -2.24 3.25 -9.25
CA TYR A 145 -3.28 2.93 -8.27
C TYR A 145 -4.31 4.04 -8.13
N GLY A 146 -5.49 3.68 -7.69
CA GLY A 146 -6.58 4.58 -7.38
C GLY A 146 -7.43 4.06 -6.25
N THR A 147 -7.94 5.00 -5.44
CA THR A 147 -8.85 4.76 -4.32
C THR A 147 -10.03 5.71 -4.44
N TYR A 148 -11.23 5.20 -4.22
CA TYR A 148 -12.40 6.03 -4.01
C TYR A 148 -12.92 5.81 -2.60
N SER A 149 -12.83 6.86 -1.77
CA SER A 149 -13.19 6.85 -0.35
C SER A 149 -14.57 7.46 -0.16
N ILE A 150 -15.48 6.72 0.43
CA ILE A 150 -16.86 7.14 0.74
C ILE A 150 -16.99 7.31 2.25
N PRO A 151 -17.27 8.52 2.76
CA PRO A 151 -17.51 8.72 4.18
C PRO A 151 -18.69 7.88 4.68
N VAL A 152 -18.47 7.09 5.73
CA VAL A 152 -19.51 6.28 6.39
C VAL A 152 -19.99 6.96 7.66
N VAL A 153 -19.02 7.42 8.48
CA VAL A 153 -19.24 8.24 9.67
C VAL A 153 -18.17 9.33 9.75
N LYS A 154 -18.30 10.25 10.70
CA LYS A 154 -17.50 11.50 10.75
C LYS A 154 -15.98 11.32 10.55
N LYS A 155 -15.41 10.19 10.99
CA LYS A 155 -13.96 9.96 10.92
C LYS A 155 -13.59 8.63 10.23
N VAL A 156 -14.56 7.98 9.61
CA VAL A 156 -14.32 6.69 8.96
C VAL A 156 -14.88 6.71 7.56
N SER A 157 -14.09 6.29 6.59
CA SER A 157 -14.51 6.04 5.21
C SER A 157 -14.39 4.57 4.85
N PHE A 158 -15.21 4.18 3.88
CA PHE A 158 -15.10 2.93 3.15
C PHE A 158 -14.38 3.19 1.85
N ASP A 159 -13.39 2.36 1.51
CA ASP A 159 -12.49 2.57 0.40
C ASP A 159 -12.64 1.45 -0.64
N LEU A 160 -12.76 1.87 -1.90
CA LEU A 160 -12.67 1.01 -3.07
C LEU A 160 -11.31 1.24 -3.73
N ASN A 161 -10.51 0.17 -3.85
CA ASN A 161 -9.14 0.26 -4.34
C ASN A 161 -8.96 -0.51 -5.64
N LEU A 162 -8.17 0.07 -6.54
CA LEU A 162 -7.75 -0.53 -7.79
C LEU A 162 -6.26 -0.28 -7.98
N SER A 163 -5.52 -1.27 -8.44
CA SER A 163 -4.16 -1.04 -8.91
C SER A 163 -3.76 -1.93 -10.07
N LYS A 164 -2.74 -1.49 -10.80
CA LYS A 164 -2.13 -2.24 -11.88
C LYS A 164 -0.63 -2.06 -11.85
N SER A 165 0.07 -3.19 -11.87
CA SER A 165 1.53 -3.24 -11.93
C SER A 165 2.02 -3.54 -13.33
N TYR A 166 3.16 -2.96 -13.66
CA TYR A 166 3.85 -3.06 -14.95
C TYR A 166 5.32 -3.41 -14.72
N GLN A 167 6.03 -3.77 -15.80
CA GLN A 167 7.43 -4.21 -15.87
C GLN A 167 7.55 -5.69 -15.49
N ASP A 168 8.44 -6.06 -14.55
CA ASP A 168 8.70 -7.47 -14.21
C ASP A 168 7.58 -8.10 -13.40
N ILE A 169 6.75 -7.28 -12.73
CA ILE A 169 5.58 -7.71 -11.97
C ILE A 169 4.32 -7.23 -12.68
N HIS A 170 3.48 -8.17 -13.09
CA HIS A 170 2.29 -7.92 -13.88
C HIS A 170 1.01 -8.28 -13.10
N GLU A 171 0.62 -7.45 -12.16
CA GLU A 171 -0.52 -7.67 -11.29
C GLU A 171 -1.62 -6.65 -11.53
N ASN A 172 -2.87 -7.12 -11.46
CA ASN A 172 -4.04 -6.27 -11.26
C ASN A 172 -4.61 -6.57 -9.89
N SER A 173 -4.96 -5.55 -9.12
CA SER A 173 -5.68 -5.73 -7.86
C SER A 173 -6.95 -4.90 -7.80
N TYR A 174 -7.90 -5.39 -7.04
CA TYR A 174 -9.07 -4.66 -6.59
C TYR A 174 -9.35 -5.05 -5.15
N GLY A 175 -9.68 -4.08 -4.35
CA GLY A 175 -9.81 -4.28 -2.91
C GLY A 175 -10.82 -3.38 -2.25
N LEU A 176 -11.09 -3.74 -1.01
CA LEU A 176 -11.99 -3.04 -0.12
C LEU A 176 -11.24 -2.71 1.17
N GLY A 177 -11.47 -1.53 1.68
CA GLY A 177 -10.82 -1.10 2.92
C GLY A 177 -11.65 -0.13 3.74
N PHE A 178 -11.09 0.20 4.88
CA PHE A 178 -11.60 1.25 5.75
C PHE A 178 -10.46 2.15 6.18
N THR A 179 -10.67 3.45 6.10
CA THR A 179 -9.75 4.47 6.61
C THR A 179 -10.36 5.16 7.81
N ALA A 180 -9.63 5.18 8.92
CA ALA A 180 -9.92 5.99 10.08
C ALA A 180 -9.04 7.25 10.07
N ASN A 181 -9.64 8.43 10.27
CA ASN A 181 -8.94 9.70 10.44
C ASN A 181 -8.98 10.11 11.91
N PHE A 182 -7.89 10.62 12.45
CA PHE A 182 -7.71 10.93 13.87
C PHE A 182 -7.79 12.43 14.20
#